data_380aa0f8c8dd3d1409fe660681d6a2f6
#
_entry.id   380aa0f8c8dd3d1409fe660681d6a2f6
#
_cell.length_a   1.000
_cell.length_b   1.000
_cell.length_c   1.000
_cell.angle_alpha   90.00
_cell.angle_beta   90.00
_cell.angle_gamma   90.00
#
_symmetry.space_group_name_H-M   'P 1'
#
loop_
_entity.id
_entity.type
_entity.pdbx_description
1 polymer ?
#
loop_
_entity_poly.entity_id
_entity_poly.type
_entity_poly.pdbx_seq_one_letter_code
_entity_poly.pdbx_strand_id
1 'polypeptide(L)'
;MNKSEIAQIRQRIEEELEAMRLGMNGIAAGTARHAFIHARMEHIGACEEQLADHIGKNAALNLVCHLYVKAMEPELAHDAIST
;
A
#
# COMPACT_ATOMS: atom_id res chain seq x y z
N MET A 1 6.53 -11.90 19.45
CA MET A 1 6.44 -10.52 19.92
C MET A 1 5.47 -9.74 19.06
N ASN A 2 4.49 -9.15 19.71
CA ASN A 2 3.43 -8.44 18.98
C ASN A 2 3.95 -7.30 18.12
N LYS A 3 4.93 -6.59 18.66
CA LYS A 3 5.54 -5.47 17.95
C LYS A 3 6.21 -5.92 16.66
N SER A 4 6.84 -7.10 16.71
CA SER A 4 7.51 -7.66 15.54
C SER A 4 6.49 -8.06 14.47
N GLU A 5 5.35 -8.61 14.87
CA GLU A 5 4.31 -9.00 13.92
C GLU A 5 3.71 -7.79 13.23
N ILE A 6 3.42 -6.75 14.00
CA ILE A 6 2.86 -5.52 13.43
C ILE A 6 3.85 -4.92 12.44
N ALA A 7 5.13 -4.89 12.80
CA ALA A 7 6.16 -4.37 11.92
C ALA A 7 6.27 -5.17 10.63
N GLN A 8 6.13 -6.48 10.71
CA GLN A 8 6.18 -7.34 9.54
C GLN A 8 4.99 -7.11 8.62
N ILE A 9 3.79 -6.99 9.19
CA ILE A 9 2.59 -6.71 8.41
C ILE A 9 2.73 -5.37 7.71
N ARG A 10 3.17 -4.36 8.44
CA ARG A 10 3.39 -3.04 7.88
C ARG A 10 4.38 -3.08 6.73
N GLN A 11 5.47 -3.83 6.89
CA GLN A 11 6.47 -3.96 5.84
C GLN A 11 5.89 -4.59 4.59
N ARG A 12 5.04 -5.60 4.75
CA ARG A 12 4.37 -6.22 3.60
C ARG A 12 3.50 -5.23 2.86
N ILE A 13 2.76 -4.41 3.59
CA ILE A 13 1.93 -3.38 2.97
C ILE A 13 2.80 -2.42 2.19
N GLU A 14 3.90 -1.98 2.78
CA GLU A 14 4.82 -1.06 2.11
C GLU A 14 5.40 -1.67 0.84
N GLU A 15 5.74 -2.97 0.89
CA GLU A 15 6.27 -3.66 -0.27
C GLU A 15 5.23 -3.78 -1.38
N GLU A 16 3.97 -4.07 -1.03
CA GLU A 16 2.92 -4.14 -2.03
C GLU A 16 2.64 -2.78 -2.66
N LEU A 17 2.65 -1.74 -1.86
CA LEU A 17 2.45 -0.39 -2.37
C LEU A 17 3.60 0.04 -3.28
N GLU A 18 4.83 -0.29 -2.91
CA GLU A 18 6.00 0.02 -3.74
C GLU A 18 5.93 -0.75 -5.06
N ALA A 19 5.56 -2.04 -4.99
CA ALA A 19 5.39 -2.84 -6.20
C ALA A 19 4.31 -2.25 -7.10
N MET A 20 3.21 -1.78 -6.50
CA MET A 20 2.13 -1.16 -7.26
C MET A 20 2.62 0.12 -7.95
N ARG A 21 3.34 0.96 -7.22
CA ARG A 21 3.87 2.20 -7.78
C ARG A 21 4.80 1.95 -8.95
N LEU A 22 5.72 1.00 -8.78
CA LEU A 22 6.67 0.66 -9.83
C LEU A 22 5.99 -0.02 -11.01
N GLY A 23 5.04 -0.90 -10.73
CA GLY A 23 4.32 -1.62 -11.77
C GLY A 23 3.46 -0.72 -12.62
N MET A 24 2.88 0.31 -12.02
CA MET A 24 2.05 1.25 -12.78
C MET A 24 2.82 1.98 -13.87
N ASN A 25 4.12 2.13 -13.68
CA ASN A 25 4.97 2.78 -14.68
C ASN A 25 5.50 1.81 -15.73
N GLY A 26 5.57 0.52 -15.38
CA GLY A 26 6.21 -0.47 -16.24
C GLY A 26 5.26 -1.36 -17.01
N ILE A 27 3.98 -1.37 -16.64
CA ILE A 27 3.00 -2.26 -17.26
C ILE A 27 2.15 -1.50 -18.26
N ALA A 28 2.03 -2.04 -19.47
CA ALA A 28 1.19 -1.45 -20.49
C ALA A 28 -0.26 -1.39 -20.02
N ALA A 29 -1.01 -0.46 -20.59
CA ALA A 29 -2.42 -0.30 -20.26
C ALA A 29 -3.22 -1.55 -20.64
N GLY A 30 -4.39 -1.71 -20.04
CA GLY A 30 -5.31 -2.75 -20.39
C GLY A 30 -5.49 -3.79 -19.30
N THR A 31 -5.85 -5.00 -19.70
CA THR A 31 -6.22 -6.08 -18.79
C THR A 31 -5.09 -6.46 -17.83
N ALA A 32 -3.87 -6.54 -18.34
CA ALA A 32 -2.74 -6.92 -17.50
C ALA A 32 -2.50 -5.93 -16.38
N ARG A 33 -2.61 -4.64 -16.68
CA ARG A 33 -2.45 -3.60 -15.68
C ARG A 33 -3.55 -3.67 -14.62
N HIS A 34 -4.77 -3.88 -15.08
CA HIS A 34 -5.93 -3.98 -14.18
C HIS A 34 -5.77 -5.17 -13.25
N ALA A 35 -5.37 -6.32 -13.80
CA ALA A 35 -5.17 -7.53 -13.00
C ALA A 35 -4.05 -7.34 -11.97
N PHE A 36 -2.98 -6.66 -12.37
CA PHE A 36 -1.86 -6.40 -11.47
C PHE A 36 -2.29 -5.54 -10.28
N ILE A 37 -3.00 -4.46 -10.57
CA ILE A 37 -3.47 -3.55 -9.52
C ILE A 37 -4.44 -4.28 -8.59
N HIS A 38 -5.35 -5.06 -9.16
CA HIS A 38 -6.33 -5.81 -8.36
C HIS A 38 -5.63 -6.77 -7.40
N ALA A 39 -4.63 -7.50 -7.88
CA ALA A 39 -3.89 -8.43 -7.03
C ALA A 39 -3.18 -7.71 -5.88
N ARG A 40 -2.58 -6.53 -6.16
CA ARG A 40 -1.93 -5.75 -5.11
C ARG A 40 -2.93 -5.27 -4.07
N MET A 41 -4.09 -4.81 -4.52
CA MET A 41 -5.12 -4.33 -3.60
C MET A 41 -5.65 -5.45 -2.72
N GLU A 42 -5.79 -6.65 -3.28
CA GLU A 42 -6.23 -7.80 -2.49
C GLU A 42 -5.21 -8.15 -1.41
N HIS A 43 -3.93 -8.14 -1.74
CA HIS A 43 -2.88 -8.42 -0.78
C HIS A 43 -2.84 -7.37 0.33
N ILE A 44 -3.01 -6.12 -0.03
CA ILE A 44 -3.05 -5.04 0.95
C ILE A 44 -4.25 -5.21 1.87
N GLY A 45 -5.40 -5.56 1.30
CA GLY A 45 -6.61 -5.80 2.09
C GLY A 45 -6.44 -6.94 3.09
N ALA A 46 -5.77 -8.02 2.68
CA ALA A 46 -5.50 -9.13 3.59
C ALA A 46 -4.57 -8.70 4.72
N CYS A 47 -3.57 -7.90 4.41
CA CYS A 47 -2.67 -7.37 5.43
C CYS A 47 -3.41 -6.43 6.39
N GLU A 48 -4.32 -5.62 5.84
CA GLU A 48 -5.13 -4.74 6.68
C GLU A 48 -5.98 -5.53 7.67
N GLU A 49 -6.57 -6.64 7.23
CA GLU A 49 -7.35 -7.49 8.13
C GLU A 49 -6.48 -8.07 9.23
N GLN A 50 -5.29 -8.54 8.90
CA GLN A 50 -4.36 -9.05 9.91
C GLN A 50 -3.97 -7.95 10.89
N LEU A 51 -3.73 -6.76 10.37
CA LEU A 51 -3.37 -5.63 11.20
C LEU A 51 -4.53 -5.24 12.13
N ALA A 52 -5.76 -5.32 11.63
CA ALA A 52 -6.94 -5.01 12.43
C ALA A 52 -7.09 -5.95 13.63
N ASP A 53 -6.64 -7.19 13.49
CA ASP A 53 -6.66 -8.12 14.61
C ASP A 53 -5.75 -7.67 15.75
N HIS A 54 -4.72 -6.89 15.44
CA HIS A 54 -3.78 -6.40 16.44
C HIS A 54 -4.14 -5.04 16.98
N ILE A 55 -4.59 -4.12 16.14
CA ILE A 55 -4.77 -2.72 16.54
C ILE A 55 -6.19 -2.18 16.31
N GLY A 56 -7.09 -3.03 15.81
CA GLY A 56 -8.46 -2.62 15.57
C GLY A 56 -8.67 -2.10 14.16
N LYS A 57 -9.92 -2.11 13.72
CA LYS A 57 -10.30 -1.77 12.35
C LYS A 57 -9.94 -0.35 11.96
N ASN A 58 -10.29 0.61 12.82
CA ASN A 58 -10.08 2.02 12.48
C ASN A 58 -8.60 2.37 12.42
N ALA A 59 -7.81 1.87 13.37
CA ALA A 59 -6.38 2.12 13.38
C ALA A 59 -5.70 1.45 12.19
N ALA A 60 -6.15 0.25 11.84
CA ALA A 60 -5.60 -0.46 10.69
C ALA A 60 -5.88 0.30 9.39
N LEU A 61 -7.11 0.76 9.22
CA LEU A 61 -7.47 1.53 8.04
C LEU A 61 -6.67 2.82 7.95
N ASN A 62 -6.54 3.53 9.07
CA ASN A 62 -5.78 4.76 9.10
C ASN A 62 -4.32 4.53 8.74
N LEU A 63 -3.73 3.45 9.24
CA LEU A 63 -2.35 3.14 8.93
C LEU A 63 -2.17 2.81 7.45
N VAL A 64 -3.07 1.99 6.89
CA VAL A 64 -2.99 1.65 5.47
C VAL A 64 -3.14 2.89 4.60
N CYS A 65 -4.08 3.76 4.93
CA CYS A 65 -4.26 5.00 4.19
C CYS A 65 -3.03 5.89 4.28
N HIS A 66 -2.44 5.97 5.47
CA HIS A 66 -1.22 6.74 5.66
C HIS A 66 -0.07 6.21 4.83
N LEU A 67 0.11 4.89 4.82
CA LEU A 67 1.17 4.27 4.04
C LEU A 67 0.94 4.46 2.55
N TYR A 68 -0.32 4.38 2.12
CA TYR A 68 -0.67 4.59 0.71
C TYR A 68 -0.29 6.01 0.27
N VAL A 69 -0.71 7.00 1.04
CA VAL A 69 -0.40 8.39 0.72
C VAL A 69 1.11 8.61 0.69
N LYS A 70 1.81 8.05 1.68
CA LYS A 70 3.26 8.19 1.75
C LYS A 70 3.95 7.54 0.56
N ALA A 71 3.46 6.39 0.12
CA ALA A 71 4.05 5.69 -1.02
C ALA A 71 3.89 6.50 -2.31
N MET A 72 2.77 7.21 -2.44
CA MET A 72 2.49 8.01 -3.63
C MET A 72 2.94 9.47 -3.48
N GLU A 73 3.38 9.85 -2.29
CA GLU A 73 3.77 11.22 -1.97
C GLU A 73 4.87 11.80 -2.88
N PRO A 74 5.89 11.04 -3.27
CA PRO A 74 6.94 11.60 -4.13
C PRO A 74 6.41 12.24 -5.39
N GLU A 75 5.38 11.66 -6.00
CA GLU A 75 4.79 12.23 -7.21
C GLU A 75 3.92 13.43 -6.89
N LEU A 76 3.13 13.31 -5.81
CA LEU A 76 2.26 14.40 -5.39
C LEU A 76 3.08 15.59 -4.90
N ALA A 77 4.12 15.32 -4.13
CA ALA A 77 4.98 16.39 -3.62
C ALA A 77 5.74 17.09 -4.74
N HIS A 78 6.14 16.33 -5.75
CA HIS A 78 6.83 16.89 -6.89
C HIS A 78 5.93 17.86 -7.66
N ASP A 79 4.68 17.46 -7.86
CA ASP A 79 3.72 18.31 -8.55
C ASP A 79 3.45 19.59 -7.76
N ALA A 80 3.34 19.47 -6.46
CA ALA A 80 3.09 20.61 -5.60
C ALA A 80 4.27 21.59 -5.62
N ILE A 81 5.48 21.05 -5.63
CA ILE A 81 6.69 21.88 -5.65
C ILE A 81 6.90 22.54 -6.99
N SER A 82 6.54 21.86 -8.07
CA SER A 82 6.77 22.40 -9.40
C SER A 82 5.78 23.50 -9.77
N THR A 83 4.73 23.64 -8.98
CA THR A 83 3.82 24.75 -9.18
C THR A 83 4.23 25.93 -8.32
#